data_abd0bdae4366a50e6af84dac6cd3eb64
#
_entry.id   abd0bdae4366a50e6af84dac6cd3eb64
#
_cell.length_a   1.000
_cell.length_b   1.000
_cell.length_c   1.000
_cell.angle_alpha   90.00
_cell.angle_beta   90.00
_cell.angle_gamma   90.00
#
_symmetry.space_group_name_H-M   'P 1'
#
loop_
_entity.id
_entity.type
_entity.pdbx_description
1 polymer ?
#
loop_
_entity_poly.entity_id
_entity_poly.type
_entity_poly.pdbx_seq_one_letter_code
_entity_poly.pdbx_strand_id
1 'polypeptide(L)'
;GEEITSKMAPLIFVSSVLTHLGSGSAGREGAALQIGGSLGNLFARIFKLNQLDRNIVVMCGMSACFSALFGTPLSAGIFSMEIFSVGVMYYAALIPCLFSAYIAAAVAPFWGVAPERFVVESLPNWDIKTVLLLIVLSAATAIVSIAFCVMMHGAEHQYHKIKKTSVRILVAALLFISVTLLIGTRDYCGGGFPLIERCME
;
A
#
# COMPACT_ATOMS: atom_id res chain seq x y z
N GLY A 1 4.21 -15.36 -11.49
CA GLY A 1 3.40 -14.30 -10.91
C GLY A 1 2.20 -14.00 -11.79
N GLU A 2 1.08 -13.66 -11.19
CA GLU A 2 -0.11 -13.29 -11.95
C GLU A 2 0.18 -12.02 -12.76
N GLU A 3 -0.21 -12.01 -14.04
CA GLU A 3 -0.03 -10.84 -14.90
C GLU A 3 -0.92 -9.68 -14.43
N ILE A 4 -0.33 -8.54 -14.10
CA ILE A 4 -1.07 -7.32 -13.79
C ILE A 4 -1.79 -6.86 -15.06
N THR A 5 -3.10 -7.02 -15.09
CA THR A 5 -3.92 -6.68 -16.25
C THR A 5 -4.28 -5.19 -16.27
N SER A 6 -4.24 -4.55 -17.43
CA SER A 6 -4.60 -3.12 -17.57
C SER A 6 -6.03 -2.77 -17.11
N LYS A 7 -6.93 -3.76 -17.05
CA LYS A 7 -8.31 -3.60 -16.55
C LYS A 7 -8.39 -3.46 -15.03
N MET A 8 -7.30 -3.76 -14.31
CA MET A 8 -7.29 -3.69 -12.84
C MET A 8 -7.35 -2.25 -12.33
N ALA A 9 -6.70 -1.29 -13.00
CA ALA A 9 -6.69 0.11 -12.56
C ALA A 9 -8.11 0.69 -12.36
N PRO A 10 -9.02 0.68 -13.34
CA PRO A 10 -10.36 1.22 -13.14
C PRO A 10 -11.18 0.42 -12.12
N LEU A 11 -11.02 -0.92 -12.08
CA LEU A 11 -11.72 -1.75 -11.10
C LEU A 11 -11.28 -1.44 -9.67
N ILE A 12 -9.98 -1.32 -9.44
CA ILE A 12 -9.43 -1.00 -8.12
C ILE A 12 -9.84 0.40 -7.70
N PHE A 13 -9.80 1.37 -8.63
CA PHE A 13 -10.24 2.73 -8.33
C PHE A 13 -11.69 2.75 -7.87
N VAL A 14 -12.60 2.16 -8.64
CA VAL A 14 -14.03 2.12 -8.30
C VAL A 14 -14.28 1.35 -7.01
N SER A 15 -13.65 0.18 -6.83
CA SER A 15 -13.82 -0.62 -5.61
C SER A 15 -13.29 0.08 -4.37
N SER A 16 -12.14 0.77 -4.47
CA SER A 16 -11.58 1.55 -3.36
C SER A 16 -12.50 2.70 -2.96
N VAL A 17 -13.04 3.44 -3.94
CA VAL A 17 -14.01 4.52 -3.68
C VAL A 17 -15.26 3.96 -3.00
N LEU A 18 -15.83 2.87 -3.49
CA LEU A 18 -17.03 2.25 -2.91
C LEU A 18 -16.76 1.74 -1.49
N THR A 19 -15.59 1.14 -1.25
CA THR A 19 -15.21 0.65 0.08
C THR A 19 -15.12 1.81 1.08
N HIS A 20 -14.49 2.93 0.71
CA HIS A 20 -14.40 4.11 1.58
C HIS A 20 -15.76 4.78 1.80
N LEU A 21 -16.60 4.89 0.76
CA LEU A 21 -17.97 5.39 0.89
C LEU A 21 -18.81 4.52 1.84
N GLY A 22 -18.60 3.20 1.82
CA GLY A 22 -19.21 2.25 2.74
C GLY A 22 -18.58 2.22 4.13
N SER A 23 -17.68 3.15 4.46
CA SER A 23 -16.91 3.16 5.73
C SER A 23 -16.08 1.90 5.98
N GLY A 24 -15.75 1.15 4.94
CA GLY A 24 -14.91 -0.06 5.05
C GLY A 24 -13.50 0.30 5.51
N SER A 25 -12.92 -0.54 6.37
CA SER A 25 -11.52 -0.41 6.80
C SER A 25 -10.60 -0.97 5.72
N ALA A 26 -9.97 -0.10 4.95
CA ALA A 26 -9.05 -0.48 3.88
C ALA A 26 -7.99 0.60 3.67
N GLY A 27 -6.74 0.15 3.47
CA GLY A 27 -5.63 1.03 3.10
C GLY A 27 -5.70 1.41 1.61
N ARG A 28 -4.96 2.45 1.26
CA ARG A 28 -4.86 2.97 -0.12
C ARG A 28 -3.55 2.57 -0.79
N GLU A 29 -2.59 2.12 -0.02
CA GLU A 29 -1.20 1.86 -0.43
C GLU A 29 -1.12 0.76 -1.48
N GLY A 30 -1.74 -0.39 -1.21
CA GLY A 30 -1.79 -1.51 -2.15
C GLY A 30 -2.57 -1.16 -3.42
N ALA A 31 -3.66 -0.39 -3.29
CA ALA A 31 -4.44 0.09 -4.43
C ALA A 31 -3.59 1.00 -5.34
N ALA A 32 -2.82 1.93 -4.77
CA ALA A 32 -1.94 2.83 -5.52
C ALA A 32 -0.88 2.05 -6.32
N LEU A 33 -0.23 1.07 -5.70
CA LEU A 33 0.75 0.21 -6.36
C LEU A 33 0.13 -0.57 -7.52
N GLN A 34 -1.04 -1.17 -7.31
CA GLN A 34 -1.71 -1.95 -8.35
C GLN A 34 -2.23 -1.07 -9.50
N ILE A 35 -2.74 0.13 -9.20
CA ILE A 35 -3.14 1.11 -10.22
C ILE A 35 -1.91 1.53 -11.02
N GLY A 36 -0.81 1.90 -10.36
CA GLY A 36 0.44 2.27 -11.01
C GLY A 36 1.00 1.17 -11.89
N GLY A 37 1.08 -0.06 -11.38
CA GLY A 37 1.53 -1.22 -12.15
C GLY A 37 0.62 -1.54 -13.35
N SER A 38 -0.68 -1.41 -13.18
CA SER A 38 -1.68 -1.61 -14.24
C SER A 38 -1.55 -0.56 -15.35
N LEU A 39 -1.33 0.70 -15.00
CA LEU A 39 -1.04 1.79 -15.96
C LEU A 39 0.30 1.55 -16.66
N GLY A 40 1.35 1.19 -15.93
CA GLY A 40 2.64 0.81 -16.51
C GLY A 40 2.50 -0.31 -17.54
N ASN A 41 1.73 -1.34 -17.21
CA ASN A 41 1.42 -2.42 -18.14
C ASN A 41 0.63 -1.94 -19.37
N LEU A 42 -0.29 -1.01 -19.21
CA LEU A 42 -1.03 -0.40 -20.34
C LEU A 42 -0.06 0.30 -21.29
N PHE A 43 0.84 1.15 -20.76
CA PHE A 43 1.88 1.81 -21.56
C PHE A 43 2.78 0.81 -22.26
N ALA A 44 3.27 -0.20 -21.55
CA ALA A 44 4.12 -1.23 -22.14
C ALA A 44 3.44 -1.95 -23.33
N ARG A 45 2.12 -2.18 -23.25
CA ARG A 45 1.33 -2.76 -24.35
C ARG A 45 1.17 -1.80 -25.53
N ILE A 46 0.90 -0.52 -25.27
CA ILE A 46 0.75 0.52 -26.32
C ILE A 46 2.06 0.63 -27.12
N PHE A 47 3.19 0.65 -26.43
CA PHE A 47 4.52 0.73 -27.05
C PHE A 47 5.07 -0.62 -27.53
N LYS A 48 4.31 -1.72 -27.38
CA LYS A 48 4.68 -3.09 -27.79
C LYS A 48 6.04 -3.51 -27.25
N LEU A 49 6.32 -3.19 -25.98
CA LEU A 49 7.59 -3.53 -25.34
C LEU A 49 7.73 -5.04 -25.16
N ASN A 50 8.96 -5.53 -25.17
CA ASN A 50 9.27 -6.91 -24.83
C ASN A 50 8.98 -7.19 -23.34
N GLN A 51 9.01 -8.46 -22.92
CA GLN A 51 8.64 -8.85 -21.57
C GLN A 51 9.55 -8.25 -20.48
N LEU A 52 10.84 -8.08 -20.76
CA LEU A 52 11.79 -7.52 -19.80
C LEU A 52 11.51 -6.03 -19.58
N ASP A 53 11.38 -5.26 -20.65
CA ASP A 53 11.08 -3.82 -20.60
C ASP A 53 9.69 -3.57 -20.01
N ARG A 54 8.71 -4.43 -20.32
CA ARG A 54 7.37 -4.40 -19.73
C ARG A 54 7.44 -4.50 -18.22
N ASN A 55 8.22 -5.41 -17.66
CA ASN A 55 8.39 -5.56 -16.22
C ASN A 55 8.99 -4.28 -15.60
N ILE A 56 9.99 -3.67 -16.26
CA ILE A 56 10.59 -2.41 -15.82
C ILE A 56 9.54 -1.29 -15.78
N VAL A 57 8.76 -1.13 -16.85
CA VAL A 57 7.73 -0.09 -16.95
C VAL A 57 6.61 -0.30 -15.92
N VAL A 58 6.25 -1.55 -15.63
CA VAL A 58 5.31 -1.87 -14.54
C VAL A 58 5.86 -1.40 -13.19
N MET A 59 7.12 -1.73 -12.87
CA MET A 59 7.78 -1.27 -11.64
C MET A 59 7.89 0.26 -11.58
N CYS A 60 8.18 0.93 -12.69
CA CYS A 60 8.17 2.40 -12.79
C CYS A 60 6.79 2.99 -12.46
N GLY A 61 5.71 2.40 -12.97
CA GLY A 61 4.35 2.82 -12.67
C GLY A 61 4.01 2.66 -11.20
N MET A 62 4.39 1.53 -10.59
CA MET A 62 4.23 1.29 -9.14
C MET A 62 5.00 2.33 -8.33
N SER A 63 6.26 2.57 -8.69
CA SER A 63 7.15 3.53 -8.05
C SER A 63 6.61 4.96 -8.13
N ALA A 64 6.12 5.37 -9.30
CA ALA A 64 5.52 6.69 -9.51
C ALA A 64 4.30 6.94 -8.62
N CYS A 65 3.34 6.00 -8.62
CA CYS A 65 2.13 6.13 -7.81
C CYS A 65 2.43 6.14 -6.32
N PHE A 66 3.33 5.28 -5.85
CA PHE A 66 3.73 5.24 -4.44
C PHE A 66 4.45 6.53 -4.02
N SER A 67 5.35 7.03 -4.87
CA SER A 67 6.06 8.28 -4.63
C SER A 67 5.14 9.50 -4.60
N ALA A 68 4.16 9.56 -5.48
CA ALA A 68 3.16 10.63 -5.49
C ALA A 68 2.32 10.64 -4.20
N LEU A 69 2.00 9.45 -3.66
CA LEU A 69 1.19 9.30 -2.45
C LEU A 69 1.96 9.70 -1.18
N PHE A 70 3.20 9.24 -1.03
CA PHE A 70 3.98 9.42 0.20
C PHE A 70 5.05 10.52 0.14
N GLY A 71 5.39 11.02 -1.04
CA GLY A 71 6.45 12.01 -1.22
C GLY A 71 7.85 11.47 -0.88
N THR A 72 8.07 10.16 -1.02
CA THR A 72 9.32 9.47 -0.68
C THR A 72 9.91 8.75 -1.91
N PRO A 73 10.48 9.49 -2.89
CA PRO A 73 10.86 8.92 -4.18
C PRO A 73 11.93 7.83 -4.09
N LEU A 74 12.92 7.98 -3.21
CA LEU A 74 13.97 6.96 -3.04
C LEU A 74 13.39 5.63 -2.53
N SER A 75 12.58 5.71 -1.46
CA SER A 75 11.93 4.53 -0.89
C SER A 75 10.95 3.90 -1.87
N ALA A 76 10.20 4.71 -2.61
CA ALA A 76 9.23 4.23 -3.60
C ALA A 76 9.91 3.45 -4.74
N GLY A 77 11.07 3.92 -5.20
CA GLY A 77 11.87 3.23 -6.24
C GLY A 77 12.33 1.85 -5.79
N ILE A 78 12.89 1.75 -4.59
CA ILE A 78 13.38 0.49 -4.03
C ILE A 78 12.19 -0.45 -3.71
N PHE A 79 11.15 0.07 -3.08
CA PHE A 79 9.99 -0.70 -2.64
C PHE A 79 9.23 -1.35 -3.81
N SER A 80 9.09 -0.65 -4.93
CA SER A 80 8.42 -1.21 -6.11
C SER A 80 9.16 -2.42 -6.71
N MET A 81 10.50 -2.43 -6.65
CA MET A 81 11.31 -3.57 -7.10
C MET A 81 11.18 -4.75 -6.14
N GLU A 82 11.18 -4.50 -4.83
CA GLU A 82 11.05 -5.53 -3.79
C GLU A 82 9.68 -6.20 -3.84
N ILE A 83 8.60 -5.44 -4.03
CA ILE A 83 7.24 -6.01 -4.19
C ILE A 83 7.10 -6.83 -5.46
N PHE A 84 7.72 -6.39 -6.55
CA PHE A 84 7.63 -7.10 -7.82
C PHE A 84 8.33 -8.47 -7.77
N SER A 85 9.45 -8.56 -7.05
CA SER A 85 10.25 -9.78 -6.93
C SER A 85 10.89 -9.88 -5.55
N VAL A 86 10.14 -10.42 -4.60
CA VAL A 86 10.57 -10.53 -3.20
C VAL A 86 11.92 -11.26 -3.06
N GLY A 87 12.87 -10.59 -2.41
CA GLY A 87 14.21 -11.13 -2.17
C GLY A 87 15.15 -11.14 -3.39
N VAL A 88 14.71 -10.64 -4.55
CA VAL A 88 15.55 -10.55 -5.76
C VAL A 88 15.51 -9.12 -6.30
N MET A 89 16.61 -8.39 -6.14
CA MET A 89 16.70 -7.03 -6.63
C MET A 89 16.96 -6.97 -8.13
N TYR A 90 16.05 -6.37 -8.87
CA TYR A 90 16.18 -6.21 -10.32
C TYR A 90 16.89 -4.90 -10.66
N TYR A 91 18.21 -4.88 -10.54
CA TYR A 91 19.05 -3.66 -10.67
C TYR A 91 18.83 -2.87 -11.95
N ALA A 92 18.47 -3.51 -13.07
CA ALA A 92 18.16 -2.83 -14.32
C ALA A 92 16.96 -1.86 -14.20
N ALA A 93 16.05 -2.09 -13.25
CA ALA A 93 14.91 -1.24 -12.99
C ALA A 93 15.21 -0.09 -12.01
N LEU A 94 16.33 -0.11 -11.30
CA LEU A 94 16.63 0.85 -10.23
C LEU A 94 16.56 2.30 -10.72
N ILE A 95 17.35 2.63 -11.74
CA ILE A 95 17.42 3.99 -12.30
C ILE A 95 16.07 4.43 -12.90
N PRO A 96 15.41 3.64 -13.77
CA PRO A 96 14.08 3.97 -14.26
C PRO A 96 13.03 4.19 -13.18
N CYS A 97 12.99 3.34 -12.14
CA CYS A 97 12.06 3.47 -11.03
C CYS A 97 12.32 4.71 -10.20
N LEU A 98 13.57 5.02 -9.87
CA LEU A 98 13.93 6.25 -9.17
C LEU A 98 13.55 7.48 -9.97
N PHE A 99 13.90 7.51 -11.26
CA PHE A 99 13.57 8.63 -12.14
C PHE A 99 12.06 8.87 -12.21
N SER A 100 11.28 7.80 -12.41
CA SER A 100 9.83 7.83 -12.41
C SER A 100 9.25 8.34 -11.08
N ALA A 101 9.80 7.88 -9.95
CA ALA A 101 9.41 8.29 -8.61
C ALA A 101 9.65 9.78 -8.35
N TYR A 102 10.84 10.29 -8.71
CA TYR A 102 11.18 11.71 -8.53
C TYR A 102 10.31 12.61 -9.40
N ILE A 103 10.06 12.24 -10.65
CA ILE A 103 9.14 13.00 -11.52
C ILE A 103 7.74 13.02 -10.92
N ALA A 104 7.23 11.87 -10.46
CA ALA A 104 5.89 11.79 -9.87
C ALA A 104 5.77 12.65 -8.61
N ALA A 105 6.78 12.62 -7.71
CA ALA A 105 6.80 13.47 -6.51
C ALA A 105 6.86 14.97 -6.85
N ALA A 106 7.53 15.34 -7.94
CA ALA A 106 7.61 16.72 -8.38
C ALA A 106 6.31 17.20 -9.05
N VAL A 107 5.62 16.33 -9.78
CA VAL A 107 4.40 16.67 -10.53
C VAL A 107 3.14 16.61 -9.66
N ALA A 108 3.07 15.71 -8.67
CA ALA A 108 1.89 15.53 -7.82
C ALA A 108 1.37 16.83 -7.18
N PRO A 109 2.21 17.73 -6.62
CA PRO A 109 1.75 18.98 -6.03
C PRO A 109 1.07 19.93 -7.02
N PHE A 110 1.47 19.93 -8.31
CA PHE A 110 0.82 20.77 -9.34
C PHE A 110 -0.64 20.38 -9.57
N TRP A 111 -1.00 19.14 -9.25
CA TRP A 111 -2.37 18.62 -9.33
C TRP A 111 -3.11 18.68 -7.98
N GLY A 112 -2.52 19.35 -6.99
CA GLY A 112 -3.11 19.48 -5.65
C GLY A 112 -3.03 18.20 -4.80
N VAL A 113 -2.21 17.25 -5.19
CA VAL A 113 -1.97 16.03 -4.40
C VAL A 113 -0.88 16.34 -3.37
N ALA A 114 -1.29 16.52 -2.12
CA ALA A 114 -0.36 16.66 -1.00
C ALA A 114 0.10 15.25 -0.57
N PRO A 115 1.42 15.05 -0.37
CA PRO A 115 1.92 13.79 0.14
C PRO A 115 1.48 13.57 1.59
N GLU A 116 1.16 12.32 1.93
CA GLU A 116 0.83 11.95 3.30
C GLU A 116 2.10 12.00 4.17
N ARG A 117 2.16 12.97 5.06
CA ARG A 117 3.29 13.17 5.97
C ARG A 117 2.79 13.36 7.39
N PHE A 118 3.43 12.66 8.31
CA PHE A 118 3.25 12.87 9.73
C PHE A 118 4.35 13.82 10.22
N VAL A 119 3.95 14.87 10.94
CA VAL A 119 4.89 15.83 11.50
C VAL A 119 5.35 15.33 12.86
N VAL A 120 6.63 15.03 12.99
CA VAL A 120 7.24 14.67 14.27
C VAL A 120 7.84 15.97 14.87
N GLU A 121 7.25 16.44 15.96
CA GLU A 121 7.63 17.72 16.56
C GLU A 121 9.01 17.71 17.21
N SER A 122 9.43 16.57 17.77
CA SER A 122 10.73 16.43 18.41
C SER A 122 11.40 15.11 18.08
N LEU A 123 12.65 15.18 17.68
CA LEU A 123 13.48 13.98 17.52
C LEU A 123 14.28 13.76 18.79
N PRO A 124 14.33 12.53 19.34
CA PRO A 124 15.15 12.22 20.48
C PRO A 124 16.64 12.32 20.14
N ASN A 125 17.45 12.70 21.12
CA ASN A 125 18.91 12.71 20.95
C ASN A 125 19.43 11.27 20.71
N TRP A 126 20.48 11.17 19.91
CA TRP A 126 21.17 9.91 19.64
C TRP A 126 22.05 9.54 20.83
N ASP A 127 21.50 8.79 21.78
CA ASP A 127 22.21 8.22 22.92
C ASP A 127 21.96 6.69 22.99
N ILE A 128 22.73 6.01 23.84
CA ILE A 128 22.61 4.54 24.00
C ILE A 128 21.21 4.14 24.46
N LYS A 129 20.57 4.96 25.30
CA LYS A 129 19.21 4.71 25.78
C LYS A 129 18.20 4.74 24.64
N THR A 130 18.30 5.75 23.77
CA THR A 130 17.43 5.87 22.57
C THR A 130 17.63 4.68 21.64
N VAL A 131 18.86 4.24 21.40
CA VAL A 131 19.15 3.05 20.57
C VAL A 131 18.52 1.80 21.17
N LEU A 132 18.64 1.57 22.47
CA LEU A 132 18.01 0.42 23.14
C LEU A 132 16.50 0.46 23.05
N LEU A 133 15.88 1.63 23.24
CA LEU A 133 14.43 1.81 23.10
C LEU A 133 13.98 1.53 21.66
N LEU A 134 14.74 1.96 20.65
CA LEU A 134 14.45 1.66 19.24
C LEU A 134 14.53 0.15 18.94
N ILE A 135 15.48 -0.56 19.52
CA ILE A 135 15.59 -2.02 19.39
C ILE A 135 14.36 -2.69 20.01
N VAL A 136 13.97 -2.29 21.22
CA VAL A 136 12.77 -2.83 21.88
C VAL A 136 11.50 -2.54 21.08
N LEU A 137 11.35 -1.31 20.58
CA LEU A 137 10.23 -0.92 19.72
C LEU A 137 10.20 -1.74 18.44
N SER A 138 11.36 -1.92 17.79
CA SER A 138 11.47 -2.73 16.56
C SER A 138 11.10 -4.19 16.80
N ALA A 139 11.51 -4.77 17.93
CA ALA A 139 11.13 -6.12 18.30
C ALA A 139 9.62 -6.24 18.57
N ALA A 140 9.04 -5.28 19.29
CA ALA A 140 7.60 -5.25 19.56
C ALA A 140 6.78 -5.12 18.27
N THR A 141 7.17 -4.20 17.37
CA THR A 141 6.50 -4.04 16.07
C THR A 141 6.65 -5.27 15.18
N ALA A 142 7.79 -5.97 15.21
CA ALA A 142 7.97 -7.21 14.48
C ALA A 142 7.02 -8.31 14.98
N ILE A 143 6.86 -8.46 16.30
CA ILE A 143 5.91 -9.43 16.89
C ILE A 143 4.48 -9.12 16.46
N VAL A 144 4.05 -7.84 16.53
CA VAL A 144 2.72 -7.41 16.09
C VAL A 144 2.52 -7.67 14.60
N SER A 145 3.53 -7.39 13.77
CA SER A 145 3.48 -7.66 12.33
C SER A 145 3.31 -9.14 12.02
N ILE A 146 4.09 -10.01 12.70
CA ILE A 146 3.96 -11.47 12.54
C ILE A 146 2.55 -11.93 12.96
N ALA A 147 2.06 -11.46 14.10
CA ALA A 147 0.72 -11.81 14.58
C ALA A 147 -0.36 -11.37 13.57
N PHE A 148 -0.25 -10.16 13.02
CA PHE A 148 -1.15 -9.65 11.99
C PHE A 148 -1.12 -10.52 10.73
N CYS A 149 0.07 -10.88 10.22
CA CYS A 149 0.21 -11.75 9.05
C CYS A 149 -0.43 -13.13 9.28
N VAL A 150 -0.21 -13.74 10.44
CA VAL A 150 -0.81 -15.04 10.79
C VAL A 150 -2.34 -14.94 10.86
N MET A 151 -2.87 -13.88 11.48
CA MET A 151 -4.31 -13.65 11.54
C MET A 151 -4.92 -13.43 10.15
N MET A 152 -4.26 -12.65 9.30
CA MET A 152 -4.71 -12.39 7.91
C MET A 152 -4.76 -13.68 7.09
N HIS A 153 -3.70 -14.49 7.11
CA HIS A 153 -3.69 -15.78 6.40
C HIS A 153 -4.74 -16.74 6.96
N GLY A 154 -4.92 -16.77 8.27
CA GLY A 154 -5.95 -17.57 8.92
C GLY A 154 -7.36 -17.15 8.50
N ALA A 155 -7.64 -15.83 8.45
CA ALA A 155 -8.91 -15.31 7.98
C ALA A 155 -9.15 -15.64 6.51
N GLU A 156 -8.16 -15.42 5.65
CA GLU A 156 -8.23 -15.74 4.23
C GLU A 156 -8.55 -17.21 4.00
N HIS A 157 -7.86 -18.12 4.71
CA HIS A 157 -8.12 -19.56 4.63
C HIS A 157 -9.58 -19.91 5.02
N GLN A 158 -10.13 -19.28 6.06
CA GLN A 158 -11.53 -19.51 6.45
C GLN A 158 -12.50 -18.94 5.42
N TYR A 159 -12.23 -17.75 4.88
CA TYR A 159 -13.07 -17.15 3.83
C TYR A 159 -13.08 -17.97 2.54
N HIS A 160 -11.98 -18.61 2.17
CA HIS A 160 -11.91 -19.49 1.00
C HIS A 160 -12.82 -20.73 1.10
N LYS A 161 -13.20 -21.16 2.31
CA LYS A 161 -14.17 -22.27 2.51
C LYS A 161 -15.58 -21.90 2.03
N ILE A 162 -15.90 -20.61 1.96
CA ILE A 162 -17.18 -20.11 1.46
C ILE A 162 -17.13 -20.07 -0.06
N LYS A 163 -17.77 -21.02 -0.75
CA LYS A 163 -17.71 -21.16 -2.21
C LYS A 163 -18.32 -19.99 -2.98
N LYS A 164 -19.39 -19.37 -2.46
CA LYS A 164 -20.10 -18.27 -3.14
C LYS A 164 -19.52 -16.93 -2.76
N THR A 165 -18.97 -16.19 -3.72
CA THR A 165 -18.37 -14.86 -3.52
C THR A 165 -19.33 -13.87 -2.86
N SER A 166 -20.60 -13.84 -3.27
CA SER A 166 -21.61 -12.95 -2.67
C SER A 166 -21.84 -13.23 -1.19
N VAL A 167 -21.86 -14.51 -0.78
CA VAL A 167 -22.01 -14.90 0.63
C VAL A 167 -20.75 -14.51 1.41
N ARG A 168 -19.57 -14.67 0.83
CA ARG A 168 -18.31 -14.26 1.43
C ARG A 168 -18.29 -12.76 1.75
N ILE A 169 -18.71 -11.93 0.79
CA ILE A 169 -18.79 -10.47 0.96
C ILE A 169 -19.82 -10.12 2.05
N LEU A 170 -20.99 -10.75 2.04
CA LEU A 170 -22.04 -10.53 3.04
C LEU A 170 -21.55 -10.88 4.47
N VAL A 171 -20.90 -12.01 4.64
CA VAL A 171 -20.35 -12.43 5.93
C VAL A 171 -19.29 -11.45 6.42
N ALA A 172 -18.37 -11.01 5.54
CA ALA A 172 -17.36 -10.02 5.87
C ALA A 172 -17.99 -8.69 6.30
N ALA A 173 -18.99 -8.21 5.55
CA ALA A 173 -19.69 -6.96 5.88
C ALA A 173 -20.44 -7.06 7.22
N LEU A 174 -21.14 -8.17 7.48
CA LEU A 174 -21.84 -8.37 8.74
C LEU A 174 -20.88 -8.45 9.93
N LEU A 175 -19.76 -9.16 9.78
CA LEU A 175 -18.72 -9.20 10.82
C LEU A 175 -18.14 -7.80 11.09
N PHE A 176 -17.81 -7.06 10.05
CA PHE A 176 -17.30 -5.69 10.17
C PHE A 176 -18.27 -4.77 10.90
N ILE A 177 -19.55 -4.77 10.49
CA ILE A 177 -20.60 -3.99 11.13
C ILE A 177 -20.78 -4.40 12.60
N SER A 178 -20.82 -5.70 12.88
CA SER A 178 -20.98 -6.22 14.24
C SER A 178 -19.83 -5.78 15.15
N VAL A 179 -18.60 -5.90 14.69
CA VAL A 179 -17.42 -5.47 15.45
C VAL A 179 -17.42 -3.95 15.67
N THR A 180 -17.75 -3.16 14.62
CA THR A 180 -17.84 -1.69 14.74
C THR A 180 -18.89 -1.28 15.76
N LEU A 181 -20.05 -1.94 15.81
CA LEU A 181 -21.10 -1.68 16.78
C LEU A 181 -20.70 -2.08 18.20
N LEU A 182 -19.99 -3.20 18.36
CA LEU A 182 -19.49 -3.66 19.66
C LEU A 182 -18.44 -2.72 20.26
N ILE A 183 -17.52 -2.21 19.42
CA ILE A 183 -16.49 -1.26 19.85
C ILE A 183 -17.11 0.13 20.16
N GLY A 184 -18.21 0.49 19.49
CA GLY A 184 -18.92 1.75 19.70
C GLY A 184 -18.23 2.99 19.13
N THR A 185 -17.09 2.82 18.40
CA THR A 185 -16.37 3.92 17.74
C THR A 185 -16.19 3.61 16.24
N ARG A 186 -16.05 4.67 15.45
CA ARG A 186 -15.73 4.58 14.03
C ARG A 186 -14.26 4.86 13.71
N ASP A 187 -13.42 4.93 14.73
CA ASP A 187 -11.99 5.27 14.58
C ASP A 187 -11.22 4.26 13.72
N TYR A 188 -11.70 3.02 13.67
CA TYR A 188 -11.13 1.95 12.86
C TYR A 188 -11.74 1.83 11.45
N CYS A 189 -12.62 2.75 11.06
CA CYS A 189 -13.21 2.79 9.73
C CYS A 189 -12.35 3.64 8.79
N GLY A 190 -12.35 3.29 7.49
CA GLY A 190 -11.59 4.02 6.48
C GLY A 190 -10.10 3.69 6.48
N GLY A 191 -9.25 4.66 6.17
CA GLY A 191 -7.80 4.48 5.98
C GLY A 191 -6.96 4.51 7.25
N GLY A 192 -7.55 4.77 8.43
CA GLY A 192 -6.84 4.78 9.72
C GLY A 192 -6.00 6.04 10.02
N PHE A 193 -5.90 7.00 9.11
CA PHE A 193 -5.08 8.21 9.30
C PHE A 193 -5.46 9.03 10.54
N PRO A 194 -6.75 9.31 10.83
CA PRO A 194 -7.12 10.07 12.02
C PRO A 194 -6.72 9.38 13.33
N LEU A 195 -6.65 8.04 13.31
CA LEU A 195 -6.21 7.28 14.47
C LEU A 195 -4.69 7.41 14.68
N ILE A 196 -3.91 7.38 13.58
CA ILE A 196 -2.46 7.55 13.63
C ILE A 196 -2.12 8.96 14.13
N GLU A 197 -2.79 10.01 13.63
CA GLU A 197 -2.60 11.39 14.09
C GLU A 197 -2.84 11.53 15.58
N ARG A 198 -3.95 11.00 16.11
CA ARG A 198 -4.23 11.01 17.56
C ARG A 198 -3.21 10.25 18.41
N CYS A 199 -2.57 9.23 17.85
CA CYS A 199 -1.52 8.50 18.57
C CYS A 199 -0.18 9.27 18.60
N MET A 200 -0.03 10.28 17.77
CA MET A 200 1.18 11.11 17.67
C MET A 200 1.08 12.42 18.45
N GLU A 201 -0.14 12.85 18.83
CA GLU A 201 -0.42 13.93 19.77
C GLU A 201 -0.17 13.50 21.22
#